data_42905663b01cced7bd8f5bdd04728cdd
#
_entry.id   42905663b01cced7bd8f5bdd04728cdd
#
_cell.length_a   1.000
_cell.length_b   1.000
_cell.length_c   1.000
_cell.angle_alpha   90.00
_cell.angle_beta   90.00
_cell.angle_gamma   90.00
#
_symmetry.space_group_name_H-M   'P 1'
#
loop_
_entity.id
_entity.type
_entity.pdbx_description
1 polymer ?
#
loop_
_entity_poly.entity_id
_entity_poly.type
_entity_poly.pdbx_seq_one_letter_code
_entity_poly.pdbx_strand_id
1 'polypeptide(L)'
;MKKINLTITGCLGRMGQQLVKSSKTAKNFKLVSVTENREISKKVSGLKPQLNTENAFKKSNVIIDFTVPKCTFEVLKIASKLKKRVVIGTTGFTKKEENLIKKYSKKIPILKAGNMSLGINLLMYLTEIASKSLGDNFL
;
A
#
# COMPACT_ATOMS: atom_id res chain seq x y z
N MET A 1 21.19 9.43 -8.20
CA MET A 1 20.38 9.29 -6.96
C MET A 1 20.21 7.82 -6.59
N LYS A 2 20.28 7.48 -5.31
CA LYS A 2 20.07 6.10 -4.84
C LYS A 2 18.60 5.73 -4.97
N LYS A 3 18.29 4.62 -5.67
CA LYS A 3 16.90 4.16 -5.84
C LYS A 3 16.30 3.69 -4.51
N ILE A 4 15.00 3.93 -4.32
CA ILE A 4 14.25 3.44 -3.17
C ILE A 4 13.84 1.99 -3.43
N ASN A 5 14.23 1.08 -2.53
CA ASN A 5 13.88 -0.33 -2.61
C ASN A 5 12.42 -0.53 -2.18
N LEU A 6 11.61 -1.10 -3.07
CA LEU A 6 10.19 -1.40 -2.84
C LEU A 6 9.96 -2.89 -2.61
N THR A 7 9.04 -3.20 -1.73
CA THR A 7 8.31 -4.47 -1.70
C THR A 7 6.83 -4.20 -1.96
N ILE A 8 6.19 -5.03 -2.76
CA ILE A 8 4.75 -4.99 -3.06
C ILE A 8 4.12 -6.25 -2.51
N THR A 9 3.14 -6.09 -1.62
CA THR A 9 2.36 -7.20 -1.06
C THR A 9 1.09 -7.42 -1.89
N GLY A 10 0.59 -8.65 -1.95
CA GLY A 10 -0.54 -9.01 -2.79
C GLY A 10 -0.23 -8.81 -4.29
N CYS A 11 0.95 -9.22 -4.72
CA CYS A 11 1.49 -8.92 -6.06
C CYS A 11 0.68 -9.54 -7.22
N LEU A 12 -0.20 -10.51 -6.96
CA LEU A 12 -1.09 -11.11 -7.95
C LEU A 12 -2.50 -10.47 -7.95
N GLY A 13 -2.82 -9.67 -6.96
CA GLY A 13 -4.05 -8.88 -6.93
C GLY A 13 -4.07 -7.79 -8.01
N ARG A 14 -5.26 -7.26 -8.33
CA ARG A 14 -5.43 -6.22 -9.36
C ARG A 14 -4.47 -5.04 -9.17
N MET A 15 -4.46 -4.44 -7.99
CA MET A 15 -3.56 -3.32 -7.68
C MET A 15 -2.09 -3.74 -7.60
N GLY A 16 -1.81 -4.91 -7.01
CA GLY A 16 -0.45 -5.46 -6.93
C GLY A 16 0.20 -5.60 -8.30
N GLN A 17 -0.52 -6.15 -9.29
CA GLN A 17 -0.03 -6.28 -10.68
C GLN A 17 0.25 -4.91 -11.33
N GLN A 18 -0.62 -3.91 -11.12
CA GLN A 18 -0.41 -2.56 -11.65
C GLN A 18 0.82 -1.89 -11.01
N LEU A 19 0.98 -2.03 -9.70
CA LEU A 19 2.15 -1.51 -8.99
C LEU A 19 3.46 -2.17 -9.45
N VAL A 20 3.45 -3.50 -9.64
CA VAL A 20 4.58 -4.23 -10.20
C VAL A 20 4.91 -3.74 -11.61
N LYS A 21 3.91 -3.54 -12.47
CA LYS A 21 4.10 -2.99 -13.82
C LYS A 21 4.69 -1.59 -13.78
N SER A 22 4.12 -0.68 -12.97
CA SER A 22 4.58 0.70 -12.83
C SER A 22 6.00 0.78 -12.24
N SER A 23 6.36 -0.12 -11.34
CA SER A 23 7.70 -0.13 -10.73
C SER A 23 8.82 -0.42 -11.73
N LYS A 24 8.52 -1.04 -12.88
CA LYS A 24 9.52 -1.30 -13.94
C LYS A 24 9.98 -0.04 -14.66
N THR A 25 9.09 0.92 -14.84
CA THR A 25 9.34 2.17 -15.55
C THR A 25 9.74 3.31 -14.62
N ALA A 26 9.53 3.16 -13.34
CA ALA A 26 9.80 4.18 -12.34
C ALA A 26 11.31 4.32 -12.06
N LYS A 27 11.93 5.41 -12.53
CA LYS A 27 13.39 5.64 -12.44
C LYS A 27 13.92 5.67 -11.00
N ASN A 28 13.11 6.14 -10.05
CA ASN A 28 13.51 6.36 -8.66
C ASN A 28 13.31 5.13 -7.76
N PHE A 29 12.70 4.06 -8.27
CA PHE A 29 12.36 2.88 -7.48
C PHE A 29 13.04 1.62 -8.02
N LYS A 30 13.27 0.67 -7.12
CA LYS A 30 13.74 -0.67 -7.43
C LYS A 30 12.85 -1.68 -6.71
N LEU A 31 12.13 -2.50 -7.47
CA LEU A 31 11.38 -3.63 -6.89
C LEU A 31 12.38 -4.70 -6.44
N VAL A 32 12.43 -4.96 -5.14
CA VAL A 32 13.39 -5.92 -4.54
C VAL A 32 12.71 -7.17 -4.01
N SER A 33 11.40 -7.12 -3.74
CA SER A 33 10.62 -8.25 -3.27
C SER A 33 9.15 -8.09 -3.66
N VAL A 34 8.46 -9.20 -3.82
CA VAL A 34 7.00 -9.30 -3.98
C VAL A 34 6.49 -10.39 -3.07
N THR A 35 5.32 -10.18 -2.44
CA THR A 35 4.77 -11.18 -1.51
C THR A 35 3.32 -11.51 -1.81
N GLU A 36 2.93 -12.70 -1.36
CA GLU A 36 1.57 -13.23 -1.41
C GLU A 36 1.21 -13.94 -0.10
N ASN A 37 -0.08 -14.21 0.10
CA ASN A 37 -0.58 -14.95 1.26
C ASN A 37 -0.42 -16.47 1.14
N ARG A 38 0.10 -16.95 0.02
CA ARG A 38 0.35 -18.38 -0.28
C ARG A 38 1.63 -18.52 -1.10
N GLU A 39 2.17 -19.72 -1.14
CA GLU A 39 3.32 -20.04 -1.99
C GLU A 39 2.94 -20.01 -3.47
N ILE A 40 3.77 -19.36 -4.26
CA ILE A 40 3.61 -19.19 -5.70
C ILE A 40 4.90 -19.60 -6.40
N SER A 41 4.79 -20.53 -7.35
CA SER A 41 5.94 -20.99 -8.13
C SER A 41 6.28 -20.03 -9.27
N LYS A 42 5.27 -19.36 -9.85
CA LYS A 42 5.45 -18.44 -10.98
C LYS A 42 6.13 -17.16 -10.55
N LYS A 43 7.19 -16.76 -11.28
CA LYS A 43 7.87 -15.48 -11.05
C LYS A 43 7.01 -14.28 -11.46
N VAL A 44 7.07 -13.22 -10.70
CA VAL A 44 6.43 -11.94 -10.95
C VAL A 44 7.55 -10.90 -11.14
N SER A 45 7.65 -10.34 -12.34
CA SER A 45 8.73 -9.39 -12.70
C SER A 45 10.16 -9.91 -12.41
N GLY A 46 10.39 -11.20 -12.66
CA GLY A 46 11.68 -11.86 -12.40
C GLY A 46 11.91 -12.27 -10.94
N LEU A 47 11.05 -11.87 -10.01
CA LEU A 47 11.13 -12.21 -8.59
C LEU A 47 10.18 -13.38 -8.27
N LYS A 48 10.63 -14.31 -7.42
CA LYS A 48 9.75 -15.35 -6.85
C LYS A 48 8.93 -14.71 -5.72
N PRO A 49 7.58 -14.75 -5.77
CA PRO A 49 6.77 -14.29 -4.66
C PRO A 49 7.09 -15.07 -3.37
N GLN A 50 7.16 -14.37 -2.26
CA GLN A 50 7.43 -14.92 -0.94
C GLN A 50 6.21 -14.73 -0.04
N LEU A 51 6.13 -15.43 1.06
CA LEU A 51 5.21 -15.10 2.15
C LEU A 51 5.67 -13.81 2.84
N ASN A 52 4.77 -13.15 3.57
CA ASN A 52 5.10 -12.00 4.39
C ASN A 52 6.02 -12.41 5.54
N THR A 53 7.31 -12.22 5.37
CA THR A 53 8.35 -12.61 6.33
C THR A 53 9.37 -11.48 6.51
N GLU A 54 10.15 -11.54 7.58
CA GLU A 54 11.24 -10.59 7.79
C GLU A 54 12.25 -10.63 6.64
N ASN A 55 12.54 -11.81 6.12
CA ASN A 55 13.45 -11.97 4.99
C ASN A 55 12.94 -11.28 3.72
N ALA A 56 11.63 -11.40 3.44
CA ALA A 56 11.00 -10.74 2.30
C ALA A 56 11.10 -9.21 2.39
N PHE A 57 11.04 -8.63 3.59
CA PHE A 57 11.03 -7.18 3.80
C PHE A 57 12.40 -6.59 4.16
N LYS A 58 13.40 -7.40 4.49
CA LYS A 58 14.70 -6.96 4.98
C LYS A 58 15.38 -5.93 4.07
N LYS A 59 15.34 -6.14 2.75
CA LYS A 59 16.00 -5.27 1.76
C LYS A 59 15.16 -4.04 1.37
N SER A 60 13.90 -3.94 1.82
CA SER A 60 12.99 -2.85 1.47
C SER A 60 13.31 -1.57 2.23
N ASN A 61 13.10 -0.44 1.58
CA ASN A 61 12.96 0.86 2.24
C ASN A 61 11.49 1.16 2.52
N VAL A 62 10.61 0.77 1.59
CA VAL A 62 9.15 0.98 1.64
C VAL A 62 8.44 -0.30 1.24
N ILE A 63 7.36 -0.61 1.95
CA ILE A 63 6.44 -1.70 1.64
C ILE A 63 5.12 -1.06 1.20
N ILE A 64 4.59 -1.48 0.05
CA ILE A 64 3.29 -1.02 -0.47
C ILE A 64 2.30 -2.18 -0.35
N ASP A 65 1.21 -1.93 0.38
CA ASP A 65 0.21 -2.92 0.72
C ASP A 65 -1.18 -2.55 0.18
N PHE A 66 -1.69 -3.36 -0.75
CA PHE A 66 -3.05 -3.31 -1.28
C PHE A 66 -3.68 -4.70 -1.18
N THR A 67 -3.91 -5.16 0.04
CA THR A 67 -4.41 -6.52 0.29
C THR A 67 -5.75 -6.49 1.05
N VAL A 68 -5.80 -7.14 2.19
CA VAL A 68 -6.95 -7.17 3.11
C VAL A 68 -6.49 -6.82 4.52
N PRO A 69 -7.38 -6.34 5.41
CA PRO A 69 -7.01 -5.90 6.77
C PRO A 69 -6.13 -6.89 7.53
N LYS A 70 -6.48 -8.17 7.54
CA LYS A 70 -5.69 -9.22 8.19
C LYS A 70 -4.24 -9.25 7.70
N CYS A 71 -4.03 -9.21 6.39
CA CYS A 71 -2.70 -9.22 5.79
C CYS A 71 -1.93 -7.92 6.12
N THR A 72 -2.61 -6.76 6.08
CA THR A 72 -2.01 -5.48 6.47
C THR A 72 -1.41 -5.53 7.88
N PHE A 73 -2.09 -6.16 8.85
CA PHE A 73 -1.55 -6.26 10.21
C PHE A 73 -0.36 -7.20 10.32
N GLU A 74 -0.29 -8.26 9.53
CA GLU A 74 0.91 -9.10 9.41
C GLU A 74 2.09 -8.27 8.88
N VAL A 75 1.86 -7.49 7.82
CA VAL A 75 2.84 -6.57 7.24
C VAL A 75 3.31 -5.54 8.27
N LEU A 76 2.38 -4.88 8.99
CA LEU A 76 2.69 -3.86 9.98
C LEU A 76 3.51 -4.40 11.14
N LYS A 77 3.20 -5.60 11.61
CA LYS A 77 3.96 -6.28 12.67
C LYS A 77 5.42 -6.45 12.27
N ILE A 78 5.67 -6.98 11.08
CA ILE A 78 7.03 -7.22 10.57
C ILE A 78 7.73 -5.90 10.23
N ALA A 79 7.04 -4.99 9.54
CA ALA A 79 7.57 -3.69 9.17
C ALA A 79 7.98 -2.86 10.40
N SER A 80 7.18 -2.90 11.46
CA SER A 80 7.49 -2.24 12.73
C SER A 80 8.78 -2.77 13.36
N LYS A 81 8.97 -4.09 13.38
CA LYS A 81 10.19 -4.74 13.88
C LYS A 81 11.42 -4.34 13.06
N LEU A 82 11.28 -4.29 11.74
CA LEU A 82 12.36 -3.95 10.80
C LEU A 82 12.51 -2.44 10.55
N LYS A 83 11.72 -1.57 11.22
CA LYS A 83 11.70 -0.11 11.02
C LYS A 83 11.49 0.30 9.56
N LYS A 84 10.60 -0.40 8.84
CA LYS A 84 10.28 -0.10 7.43
C LYS A 84 9.11 0.85 7.33
N ARG A 85 9.09 1.67 6.28
CA ARG A 85 7.96 2.54 5.92
C ARG A 85 6.88 1.73 5.22
N VAL A 86 5.61 2.07 5.46
CA VAL A 86 4.49 1.34 4.85
C VAL A 86 3.52 2.32 4.18
N VAL A 87 3.12 1.99 2.95
CA VAL A 87 2.02 2.65 2.24
C VAL A 87 0.85 1.67 2.22
N ILE A 88 -0.28 2.06 2.81
CA ILE A 88 -1.47 1.22 2.94
C ILE A 88 -2.56 1.78 2.01
N GLY A 89 -2.90 1.01 0.97
CA GLY A 89 -4.06 1.22 0.11
C GLY A 89 -5.18 0.22 0.37
N THR A 90 -5.00 -0.69 1.31
CA THR A 90 -6.04 -1.59 1.80
C THR A 90 -7.17 -0.79 2.44
N THR A 91 -8.40 -1.21 2.19
CA THR A 91 -9.64 -0.60 2.71
C THR A 91 -10.43 -1.59 3.54
N GLY A 92 -11.53 -1.16 4.16
CA GLY A 92 -12.43 -2.05 4.92
C GLY A 92 -11.99 -2.29 6.35
N PHE A 93 -11.18 -1.42 6.94
CA PHE A 93 -10.80 -1.51 8.35
C PHE A 93 -11.96 -1.10 9.27
N THR A 94 -12.15 -1.84 10.34
CA THR A 94 -13.01 -1.45 11.46
C THR A 94 -12.39 -0.30 12.26
N LYS A 95 -13.19 0.41 13.05
CA LYS A 95 -12.71 1.49 13.94
C LYS A 95 -11.61 1.03 14.92
N LYS A 96 -11.68 -0.22 15.40
CA LYS A 96 -10.65 -0.83 16.24
C LYS A 96 -9.33 -1.01 15.48
N GLU A 97 -9.41 -1.47 14.24
CA GLU A 97 -8.26 -1.66 13.36
C GLU A 97 -7.62 -0.34 12.96
N GLU A 98 -8.42 0.70 12.68
CA GLU A 98 -7.91 2.06 12.46
C GLU A 98 -7.09 2.57 13.65
N ASN A 99 -7.59 2.36 14.86
CA ASN A 99 -6.86 2.73 16.07
C ASN A 99 -5.57 1.92 16.24
N LEU A 100 -5.55 0.67 15.80
CA LEU A 100 -4.34 -0.15 15.81
C LEU A 100 -3.30 0.37 14.80
N ILE A 101 -3.73 0.76 13.59
CA ILE A 101 -2.85 1.40 12.60
C ILE A 101 -2.22 2.68 13.19
N LYS A 102 -3.00 3.52 13.89
CA LYS A 102 -2.49 4.70 14.61
C LYS A 102 -1.44 4.35 15.68
N LYS A 103 -1.54 3.19 16.34
CA LYS A 103 -0.49 2.74 17.27
C LYS A 103 0.80 2.35 16.53
N TYR A 104 0.69 1.71 15.36
CA TYR A 104 1.86 1.40 14.53
C TYR A 104 2.51 2.66 13.95
N SER A 105 1.74 3.68 13.57
CA SER A 105 2.29 4.92 13.02
C SER A 105 3.16 5.71 14.02
N LYS A 106 3.03 5.44 15.32
CA LYS A 106 3.96 5.95 16.34
C LYS A 106 5.33 5.26 16.31
N LYS A 107 5.45 4.10 15.65
CA LYS A 107 6.68 3.30 15.61
C LYS A 107 7.42 3.39 14.28
N ILE A 108 6.67 3.53 13.19
CA ILE A 108 7.15 3.59 11.81
C ILE A 108 6.34 4.59 10.98
N PRO A 109 6.92 5.23 9.94
CA PRO A 109 6.17 6.05 9.02
C PRO A 109 5.14 5.23 8.24
N ILE A 110 3.88 5.64 8.31
CA ILE A 110 2.76 5.02 7.59
C ILE A 110 2.03 6.10 6.80
N LEU A 111 1.87 5.88 5.50
CA LEU A 111 0.94 6.60 4.65
C LEU A 111 -0.27 5.70 4.41
N LYS A 112 -1.45 6.13 4.83
CA LYS A 112 -2.71 5.43 4.55
C LYS A 112 -3.68 6.37 3.85
N ALA A 113 -4.27 5.90 2.76
CA ALA A 113 -5.34 6.60 2.09
C ALA A 113 -6.42 5.60 1.65
N GLY A 114 -7.68 5.94 1.87
CA GLY A 114 -8.83 5.13 1.44
C GLY A 114 -9.01 5.16 -0.08
N ASN A 115 -8.50 6.19 -0.72
CA ASN A 115 -8.50 6.33 -2.16
C ASN A 115 -7.21 7.04 -2.63
N MET A 116 -6.53 6.45 -3.61
CA MET A 116 -5.31 6.98 -4.24
C MET A 116 -5.52 7.25 -5.74
N SER A 117 -6.78 7.21 -6.22
CA SER A 117 -7.11 7.53 -7.61
C SER A 117 -7.17 9.05 -7.81
N LEU A 118 -6.37 9.56 -8.75
CA LEU A 118 -6.42 10.98 -9.12
C LEU A 118 -7.81 11.40 -9.60
N GLY A 119 -8.46 10.57 -10.43
CA GLY A 119 -9.79 10.86 -10.97
C GLY A 119 -10.86 10.95 -9.88
N ILE A 120 -10.86 10.03 -8.93
CA ILE A 120 -11.82 10.05 -7.82
C ILE A 120 -11.57 11.26 -6.90
N ASN A 121 -10.32 11.57 -6.60
CA ASN A 121 -9.97 12.74 -5.78
C ASN A 121 -10.38 14.05 -6.49
N LEU A 122 -10.19 14.13 -7.81
CA LEU A 122 -10.68 15.27 -8.60
C LEU A 122 -12.21 15.36 -8.58
N LEU A 123 -12.92 14.24 -8.77
CA LEU A 123 -14.37 14.21 -8.69
C LEU A 123 -14.89 14.66 -7.32
N MET A 124 -14.30 14.18 -6.23
CA MET A 124 -14.64 14.62 -4.87
C MET A 124 -14.45 16.13 -4.70
N TYR A 125 -13.34 16.66 -5.19
CA TYR A 125 -13.07 18.10 -5.14
C TYR A 125 -14.08 18.92 -5.95
N LEU A 126 -14.39 18.51 -7.18
CA LEU A 126 -15.40 19.18 -8.02
C LEU A 126 -16.80 19.11 -7.38
N THR A 127 -17.17 17.98 -6.79
CA THR A 127 -18.44 17.80 -6.07
C THR A 127 -18.51 18.76 -4.87
N GLU A 128 -17.42 18.89 -4.10
CA GLU A 128 -17.36 19.83 -2.97
C GLU A 128 -17.55 21.29 -3.42
N ILE A 129 -16.88 21.70 -4.51
CA ILE A 129 -17.05 23.05 -5.08
C ILE A 129 -18.50 23.26 -5.54
N ALA A 130 -19.05 22.31 -6.30
CA ALA A 130 -20.41 22.42 -6.80
C ALA A 130 -21.43 22.52 -5.66
N SER A 131 -21.32 21.67 -4.64
CA SER A 131 -22.21 21.69 -3.47
C SER A 131 -22.15 23.03 -2.72
N LYS A 132 -20.95 23.56 -2.48
CA LYS A 132 -20.79 24.87 -1.84
C LYS A 132 -21.35 26.02 -2.65
N SER A 133 -21.27 25.94 -3.99
CA SER A 133 -21.76 26.99 -4.90
C SER A 133 -23.29 26.99 -5.04
N LEU A 134 -23.91 25.81 -4.94
CA LEU A 134 -25.35 25.65 -5.06
C LEU A 134 -26.10 26.01 -3.77
N GLY A 135 -25.44 25.92 -2.59
CA GLY A 135 -26.03 26.19 -1.29
C GLY A 135 -27.09 25.17 -0.88
N ASP A 136 -27.75 25.45 0.27
CA ASP A 136 -28.69 24.50 0.90
C ASP A 136 -30.04 24.37 0.16
N ASN A 137 -30.27 25.19 -0.85
CA ASN A 137 -31.56 25.22 -1.59
C ASN A 137 -31.67 24.15 -2.68
N PHE A 138 -30.66 23.29 -2.84
CA PHE A 138 -30.60 22.23 -3.86
C PHE A 138 -30.61 20.81 -3.28
N LEU A 139 -31.02 20.68 -2.02
CA LEU A 139 -31.23 19.39 -1.35
C LEU A 139 -32.70 19.04 -1.30
#